data_e089943e3c0733849a090776b26caacd
#
_entry.id   e089943e3c0733849a090776b26caacd
#
_cell.length_a   1.000
_cell.length_b   1.000
_cell.length_c   1.000
_cell.angle_alpha   90.00
_cell.angle_beta   90.00
_cell.angle_gamma   90.00
#
_symmetry.space_group_name_H-M   'P 1'
#
loop_
_entity.id
_entity.type
_entity.pdbx_description
1 polymer ?
#
loop_
_entity_poly.entity_id
_entity_poly.type
_entity_poly.pdbx_seq_one_letter_code
_entity_poly.pdbx_strand_id
1 'polypeptide(L)'
;MFSTLFLPFLACSQTTWSSAEDCYTLSKGEVRDDCFSHHVITMFQNNAEKTEQDVATLIHDPLVRDYIWLKVTREYNPASQKYCQKIQDKTLKERCITLVRRPHLYKEKLEKKRPRSD
;
A
#
# COMPACT_ATOMS: atom_id res chain seq x y z
N MET A 1 -30.49 -24.96 10.64
CA MET A 1 -30.86 -23.92 10.37
C MET A 1 -30.44 -22.78 11.08
N PHE A 2 -29.96 -22.78 12.20
CA PHE A 2 -29.53 -21.68 12.86
C PHE A 2 -28.18 -21.26 12.54
N SER A 3 -27.37 -22.09 12.01
CA SER A 3 -25.99 -21.74 11.71
C SER A 3 -25.90 -20.56 10.78
N THR A 4 -26.91 -20.34 10.02
CA THR A 4 -26.83 -19.23 9.09
C THR A 4 -26.81 -17.91 9.82
N LEU A 5 -27.20 -17.86 11.06
CA LEU A 5 -27.22 -16.62 11.77
C LEU A 5 -25.85 -16.18 12.18
N PHE A 6 -24.94 -17.10 12.32
CA PHE A 6 -23.62 -16.74 12.67
C PHE A 6 -22.83 -16.18 11.57
N LEU A 7 -23.03 -16.69 10.40
CA LEU A 7 -22.23 -16.28 9.27
C LEU A 7 -22.20 -14.79 9.04
N PRO A 8 -23.32 -14.10 9.11
CA PRO A 8 -23.31 -12.68 8.89
C PRO A 8 -22.41 -11.92 9.84
N PHE A 9 -22.36 -12.38 11.07
CA PHE A 9 -21.53 -11.73 11.99
C PHE A 9 -20.09 -11.87 11.66
N LEU A 10 -19.67 -13.03 11.30
CA LEU A 10 -18.31 -13.27 10.95
C LEU A 10 -17.93 -12.45 9.75
N ALA A 11 -18.82 -12.37 8.80
CA ALA A 11 -18.53 -11.60 7.62
C ALA A 11 -18.33 -10.14 7.95
N CYS A 12 -19.13 -9.62 8.84
CA CYS A 12 -18.99 -8.24 9.20
C CYS A 12 -17.71 -7.92 9.90
N SER A 13 -17.25 -8.82 10.71
CA SER A 13 -16.05 -8.56 11.45
C SER A 13 -14.80 -8.68 10.63
N GLN A 14 -14.89 -9.25 9.43
CA GLN A 14 -13.74 -9.40 8.68
C GLN A 14 -13.65 -8.42 7.70
N THR A 15 -12.64 -7.83 7.54
CA THR A 15 -12.44 -6.99 6.59
C THR A 15 -12.18 -7.59 5.47
N THR A 16 -12.51 -7.74 4.79
CA THR A 16 -12.49 -8.24 3.98
C THR A 16 -12.28 -8.06 2.66
N TRP A 17 -11.22 -7.71 2.24
CA TRP A 17 -10.74 -7.56 0.91
C TRP A 17 -9.96 -8.81 0.62
N SER A 18 -10.67 -9.87 0.28
CA SER A 18 -9.99 -11.14 0.03
C SER A 18 -9.24 -11.13 -1.29
N SER A 19 -9.56 -10.20 -2.19
CA SER A 19 -8.84 -10.13 -3.46
C SER A 19 -8.76 -8.70 -3.95
N ALA A 20 -7.83 -8.45 -4.85
CA ALA A 20 -7.64 -7.12 -5.42
C ALA A 20 -8.86 -6.64 -6.19
N GLU A 21 -9.61 -7.55 -6.78
CA GLU A 21 -10.79 -7.17 -7.52
C GLU A 21 -11.83 -6.50 -6.65
N ASP A 22 -11.84 -6.80 -5.36
CA ASP A 22 -12.78 -6.19 -4.45
C ASP A 22 -12.59 -4.68 -4.41
N CYS A 23 -11.38 -4.20 -4.62
CA CYS A 23 -11.10 -2.79 -4.58
C CYS A 23 -11.86 -2.01 -5.65
N TYR A 24 -12.08 -2.64 -6.79
CA TYR A 24 -12.74 -1.97 -7.90
C TYR A 24 -14.24 -1.87 -7.72
N THR A 25 -14.81 -2.62 -6.80
CA THR A 25 -16.24 -2.57 -6.55
C THR A 25 -16.60 -1.55 -5.49
N LEU A 26 -15.63 -0.97 -4.82
CA LEU A 26 -15.87 0.01 -3.77
C LEU A 26 -15.98 1.40 -4.36
N SER A 27 -16.77 2.24 -3.69
CA SER A 27 -16.90 3.63 -4.12
C SER A 27 -15.62 4.39 -3.79
N LYS A 28 -15.34 5.42 -4.56
CA LYS A 28 -14.17 6.24 -4.33
C LYS A 28 -14.20 6.80 -2.92
N GLY A 29 -13.11 6.68 -2.21
CA GLY A 29 -13.01 7.19 -0.85
C GLY A 29 -11.99 6.42 -0.04
N GLU A 30 -12.03 6.64 1.26
CA GLU A 30 -11.04 6.09 2.17
C GLU A 30 -10.99 4.57 2.18
N VAL A 31 -12.14 3.93 2.13
CA VAL A 31 -12.16 2.47 2.17
C VAL A 31 -11.53 1.87 0.92
N ARG A 32 -11.81 2.46 -0.23
CA ARG A 32 -11.21 1.97 -1.47
C ARG A 32 -9.71 2.23 -1.47
N ASP A 33 -9.28 3.39 -0.93
CA ASP A 33 -7.86 3.70 -0.84
C ASP A 33 -7.16 2.66 0.03
N ASP A 34 -7.76 2.27 1.15
CA ASP A 34 -7.18 1.27 2.02
C ASP A 34 -7.08 -0.08 1.35
N CYS A 35 -8.09 -0.44 0.57
CA CYS A 35 -8.09 -1.68 -0.16
C CYS A 35 -6.93 -1.74 -1.15
N PHE A 36 -6.73 -0.66 -1.91
CA PHE A 36 -5.61 -0.58 -2.84
C PHE A 36 -4.28 -0.66 -2.10
N SER A 37 -4.18 0.05 -0.98
CA SER A 37 -2.94 0.03 -0.21
C SER A 37 -2.60 -1.39 0.24
N HIS A 38 -3.62 -2.15 0.62
CA HIS A 38 -3.42 -3.51 1.08
C HIS A 38 -3.00 -4.46 -0.04
N HIS A 39 -3.58 -4.32 -1.22
CA HIS A 39 -3.35 -5.25 -2.31
C HIS A 39 -2.36 -4.78 -3.37
N VAL A 40 -1.80 -3.58 -3.22
CA VAL A 40 -1.05 -2.96 -4.30
C VAL A 40 0.15 -3.77 -4.76
N ILE A 41 0.85 -4.42 -3.86
CA ILE A 41 2.04 -5.18 -4.25
C ILE A 41 1.65 -6.36 -5.13
N THR A 42 0.60 -7.08 -4.75
CA THR A 42 0.11 -8.18 -5.56
C THR A 42 -0.35 -7.67 -6.92
N MET A 43 -1.00 -6.53 -6.94
CA MET A 43 -1.48 -5.93 -8.19
C MET A 43 -0.31 -5.59 -9.11
N PHE A 44 0.77 -5.02 -8.54
CA PHE A 44 1.95 -4.71 -9.34
C PHE A 44 2.60 -5.98 -9.89
N GLN A 45 2.61 -7.03 -9.09
CA GLN A 45 3.19 -8.31 -9.55
C GLN A 45 2.39 -8.90 -10.70
N ASN A 46 1.08 -8.67 -10.71
CA ASN A 46 0.23 -9.22 -11.75
C ASN A 46 0.24 -8.36 -13.02
N ASN A 47 0.18 -7.06 -12.88
CA ASN A 47 0.18 -6.17 -14.04
C ASN A 47 0.63 -4.79 -13.59
N ALA A 48 1.93 -4.55 -13.67
CA ALA A 48 2.52 -3.31 -13.16
C ALA A 48 2.00 -2.07 -13.89
N GLU A 49 1.87 -2.15 -15.20
CA GLU A 49 1.46 -1.00 -15.98
C GLU A 49 0.04 -0.54 -15.65
N LYS A 50 -0.88 -1.47 -15.56
CA LYS A 50 -2.25 -1.16 -15.22
C LYS A 50 -2.34 -0.63 -13.79
N THR A 51 -1.62 -1.25 -12.87
CA THR A 51 -1.66 -0.86 -11.47
C THR A 51 -1.09 0.54 -11.29
N GLU A 52 -0.05 0.87 -12.03
CA GLU A 52 0.53 2.21 -11.97
C GLU A 52 -0.51 3.25 -12.34
N GLN A 53 -1.26 3.01 -13.39
CA GLN A 53 -2.32 3.91 -13.79
C GLN A 53 -3.43 3.98 -12.77
N ASP A 54 -3.82 2.84 -12.23
CA ASP A 54 -4.91 2.78 -11.26
C ASP A 54 -4.56 3.54 -9.99
N VAL A 55 -3.33 3.41 -9.50
CA VAL A 55 -2.90 4.15 -8.32
C VAL A 55 -2.93 5.65 -8.61
N ALA A 56 -2.47 6.03 -9.79
CA ALA A 56 -2.43 7.45 -10.14
C ALA A 56 -3.81 8.07 -10.26
N THR A 57 -4.82 7.31 -10.65
CA THR A 57 -6.12 7.86 -10.96
C THR A 57 -7.24 7.50 -10.00
N LEU A 58 -7.14 6.38 -9.30
CA LEU A 58 -8.24 5.91 -8.49
C LEU A 58 -8.11 6.19 -7.00
N ILE A 59 -6.92 6.54 -6.54
CA ILE A 59 -6.73 6.83 -5.13
C ILE A 59 -7.32 8.20 -4.81
N HIS A 60 -8.15 8.23 -3.78
CA HIS A 60 -8.87 9.43 -3.41
C HIS A 60 -7.98 10.45 -2.69
N ASP A 61 -7.19 10.00 -1.73
CA ASP A 61 -6.37 10.87 -0.92
C ASP A 61 -4.95 10.94 -1.47
N PRO A 62 -4.47 12.12 -1.86
CA PRO A 62 -3.12 12.25 -2.42
C PRO A 62 -2.02 11.78 -1.47
N LEU A 63 -2.21 11.93 -0.17
CA LEU A 63 -1.21 11.50 0.78
C LEU A 63 -1.15 9.97 0.84
N VAL A 64 -2.31 9.31 0.77
CA VAL A 64 -2.34 7.86 0.70
C VAL A 64 -1.65 7.40 -0.58
N ARG A 65 -1.85 8.10 -1.69
CA ARG A 65 -1.20 7.78 -2.94
C ARG A 65 0.31 7.85 -2.79
N ASP A 66 0.81 8.88 -2.12
CA ASP A 66 2.25 9.03 -1.90
C ASP A 66 2.79 7.88 -1.06
N TYR A 67 2.08 7.48 -0.02
CA TYR A 67 2.50 6.34 0.80
C TYR A 67 2.46 5.03 0.02
N ILE A 68 1.52 4.90 -0.91
CA ILE A 68 1.46 3.71 -1.75
C ILE A 68 2.70 3.65 -2.65
N TRP A 69 3.11 4.79 -3.23
CA TRP A 69 4.33 4.82 -4.04
C TRP A 69 5.56 4.46 -3.21
N LEU A 70 5.59 4.91 -1.96
CA LEU A 70 6.69 4.57 -1.08
C LEU A 70 6.70 3.07 -0.80
N LYS A 71 5.53 2.49 -0.54
CA LYS A 71 5.41 1.06 -0.30
C LYS A 71 5.83 0.25 -1.52
N VAL A 72 5.40 0.68 -2.71
CA VAL A 72 5.76 0.02 -3.96
C VAL A 72 7.26 0.04 -4.16
N THR A 73 7.90 1.17 -3.89
CA THR A 73 9.34 1.27 -4.00
C THR A 73 10.02 0.30 -3.03
N ARG A 74 9.55 0.29 -1.79
CA ARG A 74 10.18 -0.53 -0.76
C ARG A 74 10.01 -2.02 -0.97
N GLU A 75 8.84 -2.43 -1.40
CA GLU A 75 8.51 -3.86 -1.44
C GLU A 75 8.47 -4.49 -2.82
N TYR A 76 8.27 -3.70 -3.86
CA TYR A 76 8.17 -4.23 -5.20
C TYR A 76 9.40 -3.92 -6.05
N ASN A 77 9.93 -2.71 -5.96
CA ASN A 77 11.05 -2.32 -6.82
C ASN A 77 12.05 -1.48 -6.04
N PRO A 78 12.75 -2.08 -5.06
CA PRO A 78 13.63 -1.31 -4.19
C PRO A 78 14.90 -0.79 -4.83
N ALA A 79 15.23 -1.25 -6.02
CA ALA A 79 16.45 -0.83 -6.68
C ALA A 79 16.25 0.38 -7.60
N SER A 80 15.05 0.92 -7.69
CA SER A 80 14.77 1.99 -8.65
C SER A 80 14.06 3.15 -7.99
N GLN A 81 14.37 4.36 -8.42
CA GLN A 81 13.69 5.56 -7.95
C GLN A 81 12.45 5.88 -8.78
N LYS A 82 12.09 5.00 -9.70
CA LYS A 82 11.01 5.27 -10.64
C LYS A 82 9.73 5.73 -9.95
N TYR A 83 9.32 5.03 -8.91
CA TYR A 83 8.07 5.37 -8.22
C TYR A 83 8.25 6.48 -7.21
N CYS A 84 9.47 6.72 -6.74
CA CYS A 84 9.74 7.85 -5.87
C CYS A 84 9.43 9.16 -6.58
N GLN A 85 9.66 9.21 -7.90
CA GLN A 85 9.42 10.42 -8.66
C GLN A 85 7.94 10.78 -8.75
N LYS A 86 7.06 9.84 -8.46
CA LYS A 86 5.62 10.08 -8.49
C LYS A 86 5.10 10.66 -7.19
N ILE A 87 5.90 10.64 -6.14
CA ILE A 87 5.49 11.16 -4.83
C ILE A 87 5.48 12.69 -4.89
N GLN A 88 4.38 13.29 -4.44
CA GLN A 88 4.25 14.74 -4.48
C GLN A 88 4.76 15.40 -3.22
N ASP A 89 4.61 14.77 -2.07
CA ASP A 89 5.11 15.33 -0.82
C ASP A 89 6.63 15.30 -0.82
N LYS A 90 7.23 16.46 -0.62
CA LYS A 90 8.69 16.59 -0.70
C LYS A 90 9.42 15.71 0.31
N THR A 91 8.94 15.69 1.53
CA THR A 91 9.59 14.92 2.59
C THR A 91 9.51 13.41 2.30
N LEU A 92 8.35 12.95 1.85
CA LEU A 92 8.19 11.54 1.53
C LEU A 92 9.00 11.17 0.30
N LYS A 93 9.09 12.08 -0.68
CA LYS A 93 9.88 11.82 -1.87
C LYS A 93 11.36 11.65 -1.49
N GLU A 94 11.86 12.52 -0.64
CA GLU A 94 13.25 12.44 -0.21
C GLU A 94 13.50 11.17 0.58
N ARG A 95 12.56 10.78 1.41
CA ARG A 95 12.66 9.55 2.17
C ARG A 95 12.70 8.34 1.23
N CYS A 96 11.88 8.37 0.20
CA CYS A 96 11.84 7.30 -0.79
C CYS A 96 13.17 7.18 -1.51
N ILE A 97 13.73 8.31 -1.93
CA ILE A 97 15.01 8.33 -2.63
C ILE A 97 16.13 7.81 -1.73
N THR A 98 16.11 8.18 -0.46
CA THR A 98 17.10 7.70 0.49
C THR A 98 17.00 6.19 0.65
N LEU A 99 15.78 5.66 0.67
CA LEU A 99 15.57 4.24 0.79
C LEU A 99 16.23 3.48 -0.36
N VAL A 100 16.14 4.03 -1.55
CA VAL A 100 16.73 3.40 -2.73
C VAL A 100 18.25 3.53 -2.73
N ARG A 101 18.74 4.71 -2.42
CA ARG A 101 20.18 4.98 -2.49
C ARG A 101 20.97 4.41 -1.31
N ARG A 102 20.36 4.42 -0.14
CA ARG A 102 21.05 3.99 1.07
C ARG A 102 20.16 3.10 1.92
N PRO A 103 19.85 1.91 1.41
CA PRO A 103 18.90 1.04 2.13
C PRO A 103 19.39 0.64 3.51
N HIS A 104 20.72 0.56 3.71
CA HIS A 104 21.23 0.18 5.01
C HIS A 104 20.94 1.24 6.09
N LEU A 105 20.92 2.51 5.70
CA LEU A 105 20.59 3.56 6.66
C LEU A 105 19.14 3.52 7.07
N TYR A 106 18.28 3.22 6.12
CA TYR A 106 16.86 3.11 6.40
C TYR A 106 16.60 1.96 7.37
N LYS A 107 17.27 0.84 7.16
CA LYS A 107 17.13 -0.30 8.03
C LYS A 107 17.62 0.03 9.44
N GLU A 108 18.72 0.69 9.55
CA GLU A 108 19.25 1.07 10.85
C GLU A 108 18.29 1.95 11.61
N LYS A 109 17.66 2.90 10.92
CA LYS A 109 16.72 3.78 11.57
C LYS A 109 15.52 3.01 12.09
N LEU A 110 15.02 2.07 11.33
CA LEU A 110 13.90 1.27 11.75
C LEU A 110 14.23 0.42 12.95
N GLU A 111 15.41 -0.15 12.96
CA GLU A 111 15.82 -0.99 14.07
C GLU A 111 15.99 -0.17 15.36
N LYS A 112 16.49 1.03 15.25
CA LYS A 112 16.65 1.87 16.41
C LYS A 112 15.32 2.29 17.01
N LYS A 113 14.30 2.45 16.18
CA LYS A 113 13.00 2.86 16.67
C LYS A 113 12.18 1.71 17.20
N ARG A 114 12.57 0.50 16.86
CA ARG A 114 11.82 -0.66 17.30
C ARG A 114 12.05 -0.93 18.77
N PRO A 115 11.01 -1.17 19.53
CA PRO A 115 11.20 -1.51 20.95
C PRO A 115 12.01 -2.77 21.08
N ARG A 116 12.88 -2.79 22.08
CA ARG A 116 13.69 -3.97 22.28
C ARG A 116 12.87 -5.01 22.96
N SER A 117 13.03 -6.20 22.59
CA SER A 117 12.26 -7.25 23.17
C SER A 117 12.94 -7.96 24.30
N ASP A 118 14.05 -7.53 24.72
CA ASP A 118 14.66 -8.19 25.84
C ASP A 118 14.17 -7.62 27.16
#